data_7a417a98a3a0bfb636f75d5a107e6574
#
_entry.id   7a417a98a3a0bfb636f75d5a107e6574
#
_cell.length_a   1.000
_cell.length_b   1.000
_cell.length_c   1.000
_cell.angle_alpha   90.00
_cell.angle_beta   90.00
_cell.angle_gamma   90.00
#
_symmetry.space_group_name_H-M   'P 1'
#
loop_
_entity.id
_entity.type
_entity.pdbx_description
1 polymer ?
#
loop_
_entity_poly.entity_id
_entity_poly.type
_entity_poly.pdbx_seq_one_letter_code
_entity_poly.pdbx_strand_id
1 'polypeptide(L)'
;MHLLRSGYAALEYEIAEERASALARLGQRLEAALTALAACPRTANSDRKIRDGLVEQAGYALWLFVVQREACGLNKIGHVIQVYGVPNEVVARMGPLAKPSIHRTKTMGIEEARAPMF
;
A
#
# COMPACT_ATOMS: atom_id res chain seq x y z
N MET A 1 -19.18 38.07 1.11
CA MET A 1 -19.52 36.93 1.95
C MET A 1 -20.03 35.76 1.16
N HIS A 2 -21.02 36.04 0.36
CA HIS A 2 -21.65 34.98 -0.44
C HIS A 2 -20.66 34.33 -1.41
N LEU A 3 -19.83 35.12 -2.05
CA LEU A 3 -18.83 34.61 -2.98
C LEU A 3 -17.77 33.75 -2.29
N LEU A 4 -17.35 34.20 -1.10
CA LEU A 4 -16.38 33.45 -0.33
C LEU A 4 -16.91 32.05 0.07
N ARG A 5 -18.16 32.03 0.48
CA ARG A 5 -18.81 30.80 0.87
C ARG A 5 -18.90 29.84 -0.30
N SER A 6 -19.25 30.38 -1.45
CA SER A 6 -19.35 29.59 -2.68
C SER A 6 -18.01 29.01 -3.08
N GLY A 7 -16.95 29.83 -3.01
CA GLY A 7 -15.61 29.38 -3.34
C GLY A 7 -15.10 28.33 -2.38
N TYR A 8 -15.40 28.51 -1.09
CA TYR A 8 -14.97 27.55 -0.08
C TYR A 8 -15.65 26.20 -0.29
N ALA A 9 -16.95 26.21 -0.56
CA ALA A 9 -17.69 24.98 -0.81
C ALA A 9 -17.17 24.26 -2.05
N ALA A 10 -16.81 25.02 -3.09
CA ALA A 10 -16.26 24.42 -4.31
C ALA A 10 -14.92 23.73 -4.03
N LEU A 11 -14.07 24.38 -3.23
CA LEU A 11 -12.79 23.79 -2.87
C LEU A 11 -12.96 22.54 -2.04
N GLU A 12 -13.89 22.55 -1.10
CA GLU A 12 -14.15 21.37 -0.28
C GLU A 12 -14.64 20.21 -1.13
N TYR A 13 -15.48 20.52 -2.11
CA TYR A 13 -15.97 19.49 -3.00
C TYR A 13 -14.84 18.88 -3.82
N GLU A 14 -13.95 19.71 -4.33
CA GLU A 14 -12.80 19.23 -5.10
C GLU A 14 -11.88 18.35 -4.26
N ILE A 15 -11.66 18.73 -3.01
CA ILE A 15 -10.84 17.92 -2.11
C ILE A 15 -11.48 16.57 -1.85
N ALA A 16 -12.79 16.56 -1.64
CA ALA A 16 -13.51 15.31 -1.40
C ALA A 16 -13.43 14.40 -2.63
N GLU A 17 -13.57 14.99 -3.82
CA GLU A 17 -13.44 14.22 -5.07
C GLU A 17 -12.04 13.64 -5.22
N GLU A 18 -11.05 14.45 -4.90
CA GLU A 18 -9.66 14.02 -5.02
C GLU A 18 -9.37 12.85 -4.07
N ARG A 19 -9.88 12.95 -2.84
CA ARG A 19 -9.70 11.87 -1.86
C ARG A 19 -10.40 10.60 -2.30
N ALA A 20 -11.59 10.71 -2.85
CA ALA A 20 -12.32 9.55 -3.34
C ALA A 20 -11.60 8.89 -4.49
N SER A 21 -11.04 9.71 -5.41
CA SER A 21 -10.27 9.18 -6.53
C SER A 21 -9.02 8.46 -6.05
N ALA A 22 -8.32 9.04 -5.08
CA ALA A 22 -7.12 8.43 -4.53
C ALA A 22 -7.45 7.09 -3.87
N LEU A 23 -8.54 7.04 -3.10
CA LEU A 23 -8.97 5.80 -2.47
C LEU A 23 -9.29 4.73 -3.51
N ALA A 24 -9.99 5.12 -4.58
CA ALA A 24 -10.35 4.18 -5.63
C ALA A 24 -9.10 3.59 -6.29
N ARG A 25 -8.13 4.43 -6.59
CA ARG A 25 -6.89 3.98 -7.22
C ARG A 25 -6.11 3.04 -6.31
N LEU A 26 -6.02 3.36 -5.03
CA LEU A 26 -5.28 2.53 -4.10
C LEU A 26 -6.00 1.21 -3.81
N GLY A 27 -7.33 1.24 -3.78
CA GLY A 27 -8.11 0.02 -3.65
C GLY A 27 -7.91 -0.91 -4.85
N GLN A 28 -7.89 -0.35 -6.04
CA GLN A 28 -7.64 -1.13 -7.26
C GLN A 28 -6.24 -1.72 -7.25
N ARG A 29 -5.27 -0.95 -6.78
CA ARG A 29 -3.89 -1.44 -6.65
C ARG A 29 -3.81 -2.62 -5.70
N LEU A 30 -4.52 -2.52 -4.57
CA LEU A 30 -4.57 -3.62 -3.61
C LEU A 30 -5.21 -4.85 -4.23
N GLU A 31 -6.33 -4.68 -4.92
CA GLU A 31 -6.98 -5.80 -5.59
C GLU A 31 -6.06 -6.48 -6.59
N ALA A 32 -5.37 -5.70 -7.39
CA ALA A 32 -4.45 -6.24 -8.40
C ALA A 32 -3.33 -7.04 -7.72
N ALA A 33 -2.79 -6.51 -6.63
CA ALA A 33 -1.71 -7.20 -5.92
C ALA A 33 -2.20 -8.51 -5.30
N LEU A 34 -3.40 -8.50 -4.74
CA LEU A 34 -3.97 -9.71 -4.15
C LEU A 34 -4.31 -10.75 -5.22
N THR A 35 -4.79 -10.31 -6.37
CA THR A 35 -5.08 -11.20 -7.49
C THR A 35 -3.80 -11.86 -7.99
N ALA A 36 -2.74 -11.08 -8.14
CA ALA A 36 -1.44 -11.63 -8.57
C ALA A 36 -0.92 -12.65 -7.57
N LEU A 37 -1.07 -12.37 -6.28
CA LEU A 37 -0.64 -13.28 -5.25
C LEU A 37 -1.45 -14.58 -5.29
N ALA A 38 -2.75 -14.46 -5.45
CA ALA A 38 -3.63 -15.63 -5.49
C ALA A 38 -3.32 -16.53 -6.67
N ALA A 39 -2.84 -15.96 -7.77
CA ALA A 39 -2.50 -16.72 -8.97
C ALA A 39 -1.13 -17.40 -8.87
N CYS A 40 -0.36 -17.09 -7.84
CA CYS A 40 1.01 -17.63 -7.71
C CYS A 40 0.98 -18.97 -7.00
N PRO A 41 1.56 -20.04 -7.60
CA PRO A 41 1.59 -21.35 -6.95
C PRO A 41 2.49 -21.34 -5.71
N ARG A 42 2.20 -22.24 -4.79
CA ARG A 42 2.95 -22.34 -3.54
C ARG A 42 3.98 -23.47 -3.52
N THR A 43 4.24 -24.08 -4.65
CA THR A 43 4.77 -25.43 -4.64
C THR A 43 6.27 -25.58 -4.83
N ALA A 44 6.94 -24.66 -5.53
CA ALA A 44 8.36 -24.85 -5.84
C ALA A 44 9.22 -23.81 -5.13
N ASN A 45 10.49 -24.15 -4.89
CA ASN A 45 11.42 -23.24 -4.22
C ASN A 45 11.65 -21.95 -5.01
N SER A 46 11.71 -22.08 -6.33
CA SER A 46 11.86 -20.89 -7.19
C SER A 46 10.63 -20.00 -7.09
N ASP A 47 9.46 -20.61 -6.90
CA ASP A 47 8.21 -19.87 -6.79
C ASP A 47 8.08 -19.19 -5.45
N ARG A 48 8.77 -19.71 -4.44
CA ARG A 48 8.72 -19.11 -3.11
C ARG A 48 9.27 -17.70 -3.12
N LYS A 49 10.36 -17.47 -3.81
CA LYS A 49 10.96 -16.15 -3.88
C LYS A 49 10.04 -15.17 -4.61
N ILE A 50 9.47 -15.63 -5.70
CA ILE A 50 8.51 -14.82 -6.45
C ILE A 50 7.29 -14.53 -5.58
N ARG A 51 6.82 -15.53 -4.87
CA ARG A 51 5.66 -15.38 -4.01
C ARG A 51 5.94 -14.37 -2.87
N ASP A 52 7.12 -14.45 -2.27
CA ASP A 52 7.50 -13.49 -1.22
C ASP A 52 7.47 -12.07 -1.74
N GLY A 53 7.93 -11.85 -2.95
CA GLY A 53 7.87 -10.53 -3.57
C GLY A 53 6.44 -10.06 -3.77
N LEU A 54 5.54 -10.98 -4.14
CA LEU A 54 4.13 -10.64 -4.31
C LEU A 54 3.46 -10.33 -2.98
N VAL A 55 3.83 -11.05 -1.93
CA VAL A 55 3.33 -10.77 -0.58
C VAL A 55 3.79 -9.38 -0.13
N GLU A 56 5.04 -9.04 -0.40
CA GLU A 56 5.55 -7.71 -0.06
C GLU A 56 4.83 -6.62 -0.81
N GLN A 57 4.58 -6.82 -2.09
CA GLN A 57 3.86 -5.84 -2.89
C GLN A 57 2.44 -5.65 -2.38
N ALA A 58 1.79 -6.75 -2.03
CA ALA A 58 0.44 -6.67 -1.49
C ALA A 58 0.43 -5.98 -0.13
N GLY A 59 1.43 -6.26 0.70
CA GLY A 59 1.54 -5.60 2.00
C GLY A 59 1.75 -4.10 1.88
N TYR A 60 2.56 -3.70 0.92
CA TYR A 60 2.77 -2.28 0.66
C TYR A 60 1.50 -1.61 0.13
N ALA A 61 0.82 -2.29 -0.80
CA ALA A 61 -0.43 -1.76 -1.35
C ALA A 61 -1.49 -1.63 -0.26
N LEU A 62 -1.56 -2.61 0.62
CA LEU A 62 -2.48 -2.55 1.76
C LEU A 62 -2.16 -1.37 2.67
N TRP A 63 -0.89 -1.16 2.95
CA TRP A 63 -0.46 -0.07 3.82
C TRP A 63 -0.84 1.28 3.23
N LEU A 64 -0.59 1.47 1.93
CA LEU A 64 -0.94 2.72 1.27
C LEU A 64 -2.45 2.98 1.34
N PHE A 65 -3.24 1.93 1.12
CA PHE A 65 -4.68 2.05 1.15
C PHE A 65 -5.19 2.39 2.55
N VAL A 66 -4.65 1.72 3.56
CA VAL A 66 -5.04 1.97 4.95
C VAL A 66 -4.69 3.39 5.38
N VAL A 67 -3.49 3.86 5.01
CA VAL A 67 -3.07 5.22 5.35
C VAL A 67 -4.00 6.24 4.72
N GLN A 68 -4.37 6.02 3.45
CA GLN A 68 -5.27 6.94 2.77
C GLN A 68 -6.67 6.92 3.39
N ARG A 69 -7.13 5.74 3.77
CA ARG A 69 -8.43 5.63 4.44
C ARG A 69 -8.42 6.37 5.77
N GLU A 70 -7.35 6.25 6.54
CA GLU A 70 -7.23 6.96 7.81
C GLU A 70 -7.25 8.47 7.59
N ALA A 71 -6.59 8.93 6.55
CA ALA A 71 -6.58 10.34 6.21
C ALA A 71 -7.99 10.84 5.88
N CYS A 72 -8.86 9.95 5.45
CA CYS A 72 -10.26 10.28 5.14
C CYS A 72 -11.20 9.99 6.32
N GLY A 73 -10.66 9.62 7.47
CA GLY A 73 -11.46 9.33 8.65
C GLY A 73 -11.99 7.91 8.71
N LEU A 74 -11.52 7.03 7.84
CA LEU A 74 -12.00 5.65 7.78
C LEU A 74 -10.92 4.74 8.36
N ASN A 75 -10.99 4.47 9.65
CA ASN A 75 -9.89 3.81 10.35
C ASN A 75 -10.17 2.38 10.81
N LYS A 76 -11.08 1.69 10.14
CA LYS A 76 -11.40 0.30 10.52
C LYS A 76 -10.69 -0.67 9.57
N ILE A 77 -9.44 -0.99 9.88
CA ILE A 77 -8.65 -1.87 9.05
C ILE A 77 -9.25 -3.28 8.96
N GLY A 78 -9.89 -3.74 10.04
CA GLY A 78 -10.55 -5.05 10.02
C GLY A 78 -11.57 -5.18 8.92
N HIS A 79 -12.26 -4.09 8.63
CA HIS A 79 -13.24 -4.07 7.56
C HIS A 79 -12.58 -4.26 6.20
N VAL A 80 -11.44 -3.60 5.98
CA VAL A 80 -10.67 -3.72 4.74
C VAL A 80 -10.21 -5.17 4.55
N ILE A 81 -9.65 -5.75 5.61
CA ILE A 81 -9.14 -7.12 5.55
C ILE A 81 -10.26 -8.07 5.16
N GLN A 82 -11.43 -7.88 5.75
CA GLN A 82 -12.56 -8.75 5.49
C GLN A 82 -13.12 -8.57 4.08
N VAL A 83 -13.34 -7.33 3.67
CA VAL A 83 -13.94 -7.05 2.37
C VAL A 83 -13.04 -7.48 1.21
N TYR A 84 -11.74 -7.26 1.34
CA TYR A 84 -10.80 -7.59 0.28
C TYR A 84 -10.26 -9.01 0.40
N GLY A 85 -10.57 -9.71 1.49
CA GLY A 85 -10.08 -11.07 1.69
C GLY A 85 -8.57 -11.12 1.81
N VAL A 86 -8.00 -10.22 2.60
CA VAL A 86 -6.54 -10.09 2.71
C VAL A 86 -5.99 -11.25 3.53
N PRO A 87 -5.04 -12.03 2.98
CA PRO A 87 -4.44 -13.13 3.74
C PRO A 87 -3.62 -12.62 4.92
N ASN A 88 -3.50 -13.44 5.95
CA ASN A 88 -2.75 -13.08 7.14
C ASN A 88 -1.29 -12.76 6.84
N GLU A 89 -0.68 -13.48 5.89
CA GLU A 89 0.71 -13.22 5.53
C GLU A 89 0.89 -11.82 4.94
N VAL A 90 -0.11 -11.31 4.25
CA VAL A 90 -0.06 -9.95 3.70
C VAL A 90 -0.21 -8.93 4.82
N VAL A 91 -1.13 -9.18 5.74
CA VAL A 91 -1.31 -8.30 6.89
C VAL A 91 -0.02 -8.21 7.70
N ALA A 92 0.65 -9.34 7.87
CA ALA A 92 1.91 -9.39 8.62
C ALA A 92 3.02 -8.60 7.95
N ARG A 93 2.94 -8.43 6.64
CA ARG A 93 3.94 -7.67 5.86
C ARG A 93 3.51 -6.24 5.58
N MET A 94 2.38 -5.82 6.12
CA MET A 94 1.88 -4.47 5.86
C MET A 94 2.82 -3.42 6.45
N GLY A 95 3.19 -2.43 5.64
CA GLY A 95 4.00 -1.34 6.13
C GLY A 95 4.97 -0.82 5.07
N PRO A 96 5.65 0.29 5.38
CA PRO A 96 6.64 0.86 4.46
C PRO A 96 7.86 -0.02 4.26
N LEU A 97 8.13 -0.93 5.19
CA LEU A 97 9.26 -1.86 5.08
C LEU A 97 9.07 -2.87 3.97
N ALA A 98 7.88 -3.01 3.48
CA ALA A 98 7.60 -3.94 2.41
C ALA A 98 8.35 -3.60 1.14
N LYS A 99 8.93 -2.43 1.11
CA LYS A 99 9.73 -2.17 -0.04
C LYS A 99 11.16 -2.55 0.17
N PRO A 100 11.69 -2.85 -0.11
CA PRO A 100 12.88 -3.10 0.01
C PRO A 100 13.77 -3.48 -0.60
N SER A 101 13.55 -3.93 -0.50
CA SER A 101 14.36 -4.44 -0.84
C SER A 101 15.10 -4.08 -1.70
N ILE A 102 14.99 -3.56 -1.70
CA ILE A 102 15.63 -3.15 -2.43
C ILE A 102 16.77 -3.03 -2.21
N HIS A 103 16.50 -3.10 -1.69
CA HIS A 103 17.36 -3.22 -1.42
C HIS A 103 18.23 -3.59 -1.25
N ARG A 104 18.28 -3.60 -0.98
CA ARG A 104 19.01 -3.79 -0.53
C ARG A 104 19.88 -4.12 -0.68
N THR A 105 19.99 -3.83 -0.70
CA THR A 105 20.75 -4.11 -0.48
C THR A 105 21.61 -4.03 -0.43
N LYS A 106 21.74 -3.79 -0.33
CA LYS A 106 22.53 -3.75 0.06
C LYS A 106 23.25 -3.46 0.30
N THR A 107 23.19 -2.99 0.29
CA THR A 107 23.91 -2.80 0.90
C THR A 107 24.51 -2.60 1.14
N MET A 108 24.45 -2.45 1.12
CA MET A 108 25.17 -2.37 1.73
C MET A 108 25.80 -2.10 1.86
N GLY A 109 25.73 -2.08 1.47
CA GLY A 109 26.34 -1.84 2.09
C GLY A 109 26.66 -1.06 1.89
N ILE A 110 26.67 -0.73 1.69
CA ILE A 110 27.06 -0.11 1.95
C ILE A 110 27.12 0.44 2.10
N GLU A 111 26.71 0.60 1.98
CA GLU A 111 26.94 0.85 2.57
C GLU A 111 27.13 1.22 2.89
N GLU A 112 27.11 1.20 2.62
CA GLU A 112 27.51 1.36 3.22
C GLU A 112 27.85 1.76 3.30
N ALA A 113 27.81 1.74 2.98
CA ALA A 113 28.27 1.95 3.41
C ALA A 113 28.60 2.58 3.34
N ARG A 114 28.63 2.81 3.31
CA ARG A 114 29.14 3.29 3.63
C ARG A 114 29.33 3.82 4.06
N ALA A 115 29.04 3.82 3.83
CA ALA A 115 29.30 4.16 4.49
C ALA A 115 29.62 4.84 4.66
N PRO A 116 29.82 5.02 4.54
CA PRO A 116 30.17 5.58 4.92
C PRO A 116 30.22 6.14 4.93
N MET A 117 29.99 6.27 4.96
CA MET A 117 29.99 6.59 5.17
C MET A 117 29.68 6.78 5.40
N PHE A 118 29.40 6.85 5.18
CA PHE A 118 29.13 6.77 5.58
C PHE A 118 29.09 6.89 5.96
#